data_330b65a846380fed45450bd1fc9b48a6
#
_entry.id   330b65a846380fed45450bd1fc9b48a6
#
_cell.length_a   1.000
_cell.length_b   1.000
_cell.length_c   1.000
_cell.angle_alpha   90.00
_cell.angle_beta   90.00
_cell.angle_gamma   90.00
#
_symmetry.space_group_name_H-M   'P 1'
#
loop_
_entity.id
_entity.type
_entity.pdbx_description
1 polymer ?
#
loop_
_entity_poly.entity_id
_entity_poly.type
_entity_poly.pdbx_seq_one_letter_code
_entity_poly.pdbx_strand_id
1 'polypeptide(L)'
;MNMKSMKIKTLAVSLLTLGMTACSDSFLDTASKTESNTESFYKTQNDAKRALIGCYDGWRQTSSNPGIGFFVASEVMGAECFAGLGNTDARNYQVIDRFDIAQSSSDLNIYESDWARYYEGIYRCNELIKYEGQIAWDSDAAHKTCMGECHALRAILYFDLVRLFGNVPLLTVATQENVPQSPAADVYQVIFDDLQYAIDNIPADAYPKAKSSENDGRITKYAAEALYARAYLFYTGYYGASIESVTKEKALSYVEDVISSKEYDLVADYKNLWPAASAGIAKVGDAKTLLGTYAGDGNIETVLSMKYTNTQDYNGNNDSNRWQVMVGMRSLTAAPYGKGWGCMTVNPQFVNSYEANDKRKEASIIDIVNEGIAEAEGFEDSYGDWREYTGYCVKKYSPLCFADGTSAVKIDGSGGFQEQNHQDWVIVRYADVLLMAAELGSPKAQEYLDQVRSRAGLASVAATQANILKERKYEFAFEAINYWDLLRQGVDYAAKQIATSGIAVKSGGLDDKVVITEQNIKAKKGLCQIPQNQITLSNNILVQNDGWK
;
A
#
# COMPACT_ATOMS: atom_id res chain seq x y z
N MET A 1 10.03 -58.68 -63.17
CA MET A 1 9.49 -57.72 -62.19
C MET A 1 8.65 -58.52 -61.16
N ASN A 2 9.10 -58.64 -59.94
CA ASN A 2 8.66 -59.65 -58.98
C ASN A 2 7.31 -59.30 -58.37
N MET A 3 6.30 -60.15 -58.50
CA MET A 3 4.96 -60.06 -57.95
C MET A 3 4.90 -59.76 -56.42
N LYS A 4 5.94 -60.11 -55.68
CA LYS A 4 6.07 -59.78 -54.25
C LYS A 4 6.26 -58.30 -53.93
N SER A 5 6.86 -57.52 -54.84
CA SER A 5 7.08 -56.08 -54.69
C SER A 5 5.77 -55.27 -54.91
N MET A 6 4.83 -55.81 -55.69
CA MET A 6 3.59 -55.14 -55.99
C MET A 6 2.58 -55.28 -54.82
N LYS A 7 2.58 -56.44 -54.15
CA LYS A 7 1.71 -56.68 -52.97
C LYS A 7 2.11 -55.83 -51.74
N ILE A 8 3.41 -55.54 -51.57
CA ILE A 8 3.89 -54.68 -50.47
C ILE A 8 3.57 -53.22 -50.73
N LYS A 9 3.63 -52.78 -52.00
CA LYS A 9 3.29 -51.39 -52.35
C LYS A 9 1.78 -51.10 -52.23
N THR A 10 0.93 -52.08 -52.52
CA THR A 10 -0.55 -51.94 -52.38
C THR A 10 -0.96 -51.99 -50.93
N LEU A 11 -0.27 -52.77 -50.07
CA LEU A 11 -0.53 -52.79 -48.63
C LEU A 11 -0.05 -51.51 -47.91
N ALA A 12 1.05 -50.90 -48.37
CA ALA A 12 1.54 -49.64 -47.84
C ALA A 12 0.67 -48.45 -48.20
N VAL A 13 0.04 -48.44 -49.38
CA VAL A 13 -0.90 -47.38 -49.81
C VAL A 13 -2.23 -47.53 -49.10
N SER A 14 -2.71 -48.75 -48.82
CA SER A 14 -3.94 -48.98 -48.06
C SER A 14 -3.81 -48.66 -46.56
N LEU A 15 -2.60 -48.76 -45.96
CA LEU A 15 -2.33 -48.34 -44.58
C LEU A 15 -2.20 -46.81 -44.46
N LEU A 16 -1.73 -46.10 -45.54
CA LEU A 16 -1.63 -44.64 -45.51
C LEU A 16 -3.01 -43.95 -45.67
N THR A 17 -3.99 -44.62 -46.35
CA THR A 17 -5.33 -44.06 -46.51
C THR A 17 -6.25 -44.29 -45.33
N LEU A 18 -5.94 -45.25 -44.43
CA LEU A 18 -6.68 -45.44 -43.19
C LEU A 18 -6.20 -44.53 -42.04
N GLY A 19 -5.06 -43.85 -42.19
CA GLY A 19 -4.51 -42.93 -41.21
C GLY A 19 -5.01 -41.49 -41.32
N MET A 20 -5.84 -41.12 -42.31
CA MET A 20 -6.28 -39.74 -42.53
C MET A 20 -7.74 -39.46 -42.13
N THR A 21 -8.45 -40.39 -41.53
CA THR A 21 -9.84 -40.17 -41.08
C THR A 21 -9.98 -40.13 -39.56
N ALA A 22 -8.90 -40.00 -38.80
CA ALA A 22 -8.94 -40.04 -37.34
C ALA A 22 -8.54 -38.71 -36.69
N CYS A 23 -8.74 -37.57 -37.36
CA CYS A 23 -8.79 -36.27 -36.73
C CYS A 23 -10.13 -35.63 -37.04
N SER A 24 -11.15 -36.00 -36.29
CA SER A 24 -12.31 -35.15 -36.16
C SER A 24 -11.94 -34.00 -35.21
N ASP A 25 -12.29 -32.77 -35.57
CA ASP A 25 -12.05 -31.58 -34.71
C ASP A 25 -12.59 -31.77 -33.30
N SER A 26 -13.56 -32.67 -33.09
CA SER A 26 -14.09 -33.04 -31.78
C SER A 26 -13.14 -33.82 -30.86
N PHE A 27 -11.97 -34.34 -31.35
CA PHE A 27 -10.98 -34.98 -30.49
C PHE A 27 -10.04 -33.95 -29.81
N LEU A 28 -9.95 -32.75 -30.38
CA LEU A 28 -9.20 -31.61 -29.83
C LEU A 28 -10.06 -30.75 -28.90
N ASP A 29 -11.38 -30.92 -28.94
CA ASP A 29 -12.35 -30.20 -28.10
C ASP A 29 -12.70 -30.90 -26.78
N THR A 30 -11.84 -31.81 -26.31
CA THR A 30 -12.00 -32.30 -24.93
C THR A 30 -11.61 -31.20 -23.97
N ALA A 31 -12.62 -30.51 -23.43
CA ALA A 31 -12.44 -29.64 -22.27
C ALA A 31 -11.61 -30.40 -21.23
N SER A 32 -10.47 -29.86 -20.82
CA SER A 32 -9.64 -30.43 -19.77
C SER A 32 -10.51 -30.66 -18.55
N LYS A 33 -10.68 -31.90 -18.13
CA LYS A 33 -11.46 -32.23 -16.92
C LYS A 33 -10.71 -31.91 -15.64
N THR A 34 -9.46 -31.46 -15.75
CA THR A 34 -8.56 -31.16 -14.65
C THR A 34 -8.17 -29.69 -14.55
N GLU A 35 -8.44 -28.89 -15.58
CA GLU A 35 -8.24 -27.44 -15.58
C GLU A 35 -9.57 -26.71 -15.69
N SER A 36 -9.87 -25.86 -14.71
CA SER A 36 -11.00 -24.95 -14.76
C SER A 36 -10.68 -23.86 -15.78
N ASN A 37 -11.39 -23.81 -16.91
CA ASN A 37 -11.36 -22.62 -17.76
C ASN A 37 -12.21 -21.51 -17.11
N THR A 38 -12.01 -20.28 -17.52
CA THR A 38 -12.68 -19.11 -16.95
C THR A 38 -14.21 -19.24 -16.99
N GLU A 39 -14.78 -19.83 -18.05
CA GLU A 39 -16.24 -20.00 -18.21
C GLU A 39 -16.81 -21.08 -17.27
N SER A 40 -16.02 -22.08 -16.91
CA SER A 40 -16.43 -23.16 -16.00
C SER A 40 -16.20 -22.83 -14.54
N PHE A 41 -15.36 -21.84 -14.22
CA PHE A 41 -14.94 -21.50 -12.86
C PHE A 41 -16.06 -20.77 -12.09
N TYR A 42 -16.66 -19.73 -12.64
CA TYR A 42 -17.62 -18.87 -11.93
C TYR A 42 -19.04 -19.48 -11.90
N LYS A 43 -19.25 -20.61 -11.19
CA LYS A 43 -20.55 -21.30 -11.14
C LYS A 43 -21.18 -21.31 -9.75
N THR A 44 -20.40 -21.31 -8.70
CA THR A 44 -20.88 -21.45 -7.32
C THR A 44 -20.40 -20.30 -6.44
N GLN A 45 -21.08 -20.08 -5.31
CA GLN A 45 -20.61 -19.14 -4.27
C GLN A 45 -19.20 -19.45 -3.80
N ASN A 46 -18.79 -20.72 -3.78
CA ASN A 46 -17.42 -21.08 -3.40
C ASN A 46 -16.40 -20.63 -4.46
N ASP A 47 -16.76 -20.65 -5.74
CA ASP A 47 -15.91 -20.10 -6.80
C ASP A 47 -15.80 -18.58 -6.67
N ALA A 48 -16.90 -17.89 -6.36
CA ALA A 48 -16.88 -16.46 -6.07
C ALA A 48 -15.97 -16.11 -4.89
N LYS A 49 -16.04 -16.88 -3.81
CA LYS A 49 -15.14 -16.70 -2.64
C LYS A 49 -13.66 -16.87 -3.02
N ARG A 50 -13.33 -17.87 -3.84
CA ARG A 50 -11.96 -18.06 -4.34
C ARG A 50 -11.50 -16.90 -5.24
N ALA A 51 -12.39 -16.43 -6.12
CA ALA A 51 -12.12 -15.26 -6.96
C ALA A 51 -11.91 -14.00 -6.12
N LEU A 52 -12.73 -13.77 -5.08
CA LEU A 52 -12.58 -12.66 -4.16
C LEU A 52 -11.24 -12.73 -3.39
N ILE A 53 -10.81 -13.92 -2.95
CA ILE A 53 -9.47 -14.10 -2.37
C ILE A 53 -8.40 -13.71 -3.38
N GLY A 54 -8.59 -14.06 -4.66
CA GLY A 54 -7.72 -13.62 -5.75
C GLY A 54 -7.69 -12.09 -5.93
N CYS A 55 -8.81 -11.39 -5.68
CA CYS A 55 -8.86 -9.91 -5.69
C CYS A 55 -8.07 -9.32 -4.51
N TYR A 56 -8.22 -9.86 -3.30
CA TYR A 56 -7.42 -9.48 -2.13
C TYR A 56 -5.92 -9.73 -2.36
N ASP A 57 -5.58 -10.88 -2.95
CA ASP A 57 -4.19 -11.16 -3.31
C ASP A 57 -3.67 -10.14 -4.34
N GLY A 58 -4.47 -9.79 -5.35
CA GLY A 58 -4.12 -8.74 -6.31
C GLY A 58 -3.85 -7.40 -5.63
N TRP A 59 -4.64 -7.02 -4.64
CA TRP A 59 -4.38 -5.82 -3.85
C TRP A 59 -3.08 -5.94 -3.04
N ARG A 60 -2.88 -7.04 -2.32
CA ARG A 60 -1.64 -7.30 -1.58
C ARG A 60 -0.39 -7.29 -2.47
N GLN A 61 -0.51 -7.81 -3.70
CA GLN A 61 0.59 -7.83 -4.67
C GLN A 61 1.08 -6.43 -5.08
N THR A 62 0.28 -5.38 -4.92
CA THR A 62 0.73 -3.99 -5.16
C THR A 62 1.86 -3.57 -4.22
N SER A 63 2.06 -4.27 -3.12
CA SER A 63 3.15 -4.04 -2.16
C SER A 63 4.24 -5.13 -2.23
N SER A 64 4.24 -6.00 -3.23
CA SER A 64 5.22 -7.09 -3.38
C SER A 64 6.60 -6.62 -3.83
N ASN A 65 6.69 -5.44 -4.46
CA ASN A 65 7.97 -4.81 -4.73
C ASN A 65 8.48 -4.12 -3.46
N PRO A 66 9.62 -4.51 -2.90
CA PRO A 66 10.08 -3.96 -1.63
C PRO A 66 10.41 -2.46 -1.71
N GLY A 67 10.82 -1.98 -2.90
CA GLY A 67 11.48 -0.67 -3.00
C GLY A 67 10.57 0.50 -3.29
N ILE A 68 9.47 0.33 -4.01
CA ILE A 68 8.81 1.46 -4.68
C ILE A 68 7.31 1.50 -4.47
N GLY A 69 6.69 0.48 -3.92
CA GLY A 69 5.26 0.42 -3.67
C GLY A 69 4.69 1.69 -3.03
N PHE A 70 3.38 1.85 -3.11
CA PHE A 70 2.65 3.06 -2.68
C PHE A 70 3.12 3.59 -1.32
N PHE A 71 3.41 2.70 -0.35
CA PHE A 71 3.86 3.09 0.98
C PHE A 71 5.17 3.88 0.92
N VAL A 72 6.23 3.28 0.35
CA VAL A 72 7.57 3.90 0.31
C VAL A 72 7.56 5.19 -0.51
N ALA A 73 6.88 5.17 -1.67
CA ALA A 73 6.75 6.37 -2.51
C ALA A 73 6.07 7.51 -1.75
N SER A 74 4.96 7.23 -1.06
CA SER A 74 4.22 8.23 -0.27
C SER A 74 5.08 8.85 0.83
N GLU A 75 5.89 8.05 1.51
CA GLU A 75 6.72 8.52 2.61
C GLU A 75 7.88 9.41 2.13
N VAL A 76 8.62 8.96 1.12
CA VAL A 76 9.79 9.73 0.65
C VAL A 76 9.38 11.00 -0.10
N MET A 77 8.22 11.01 -0.77
CA MET A 77 7.67 12.23 -1.39
C MET A 77 7.20 13.27 -0.36
N GLY A 78 6.86 12.85 0.85
CA GLY A 78 6.35 13.72 1.91
C GLY A 78 7.39 14.60 2.61
N ALA A 79 8.69 14.35 2.35
CA ALA A 79 9.83 14.98 3.02
C ALA A 79 9.87 14.85 4.56
N GLU A 80 9.09 13.95 5.14
CA GLU A 80 9.26 13.52 6.53
C GLU A 80 10.48 12.60 6.66
N CYS A 81 10.80 11.90 5.60
CA CYS A 81 12.02 11.12 5.44
C CYS A 81 12.59 11.25 4.03
N PHE A 82 13.84 10.83 3.85
CA PHE A 82 14.57 10.83 2.60
C PHE A 82 14.79 9.41 2.09
N ALA A 83 15.06 9.30 0.80
CA ALA A 83 15.22 8.03 0.11
C ALA A 83 16.61 7.39 0.27
N GLY A 84 17.11 7.26 1.50
CA GLY A 84 18.44 6.78 1.86
C GLY A 84 18.99 5.59 1.09
N LEU A 85 18.95 4.38 1.68
CA LEU A 85 19.55 3.14 1.18
C LEU A 85 21.08 3.04 1.32
N GLY A 86 21.67 2.04 0.66
CA GLY A 86 23.12 1.88 0.63
C GLY A 86 23.82 2.93 -0.23
N ASN A 87 25.00 3.34 0.19
CA ASN A 87 25.76 4.40 -0.46
C ASN A 87 26.20 4.03 -1.89
N THR A 88 26.38 2.73 -2.15
CA THR A 88 26.76 2.20 -3.46
C THR A 88 25.57 1.71 -4.29
N ASP A 89 24.37 1.70 -3.74
CA ASP A 89 23.15 1.30 -4.43
C ASP A 89 22.73 2.35 -5.49
N ALA A 90 21.86 1.93 -6.40
CA ALA A 90 21.30 2.82 -7.41
C ALA A 90 20.55 4.02 -6.78
N ARG A 91 20.51 5.13 -7.52
CA ARG A 91 19.90 6.38 -7.05
C ARG A 91 18.46 6.58 -7.52
N ASN A 92 17.79 5.53 -7.94
CA ASN A 92 16.40 5.60 -8.42
C ASN A 92 15.42 6.09 -7.36
N TYR A 93 15.66 5.79 -6.09
CA TYR A 93 14.82 6.28 -4.99
C TYR A 93 14.93 7.80 -4.79
N GLN A 94 16.10 8.38 -5.07
CA GLN A 94 16.28 9.84 -5.07
C GLN A 94 15.58 10.51 -6.27
N VAL A 95 15.21 9.78 -7.32
CA VAL A 95 14.30 10.29 -8.36
C VAL A 95 12.93 10.58 -7.78
N ILE A 96 12.46 9.74 -6.86
CA ILE A 96 11.12 9.83 -6.26
C ILE A 96 11.05 11.03 -5.31
N ASP A 97 11.91 11.08 -4.30
CA ASP A 97 11.85 12.11 -3.26
C ASP A 97 12.23 13.52 -3.76
N ARG A 98 13.06 13.61 -4.80
CA ARG A 98 13.45 14.89 -5.42
C ARG A 98 12.59 15.27 -6.62
N PHE A 99 11.69 14.40 -7.05
CA PHE A 99 10.96 14.60 -8.30
C PHE A 99 11.92 14.97 -9.45
N ASP A 100 13.04 14.27 -9.56
CA ASP A 100 14.14 14.65 -10.46
C ASP A 100 14.78 13.44 -11.12
N ILE A 101 14.48 13.24 -12.41
CA ILE A 101 15.06 12.13 -13.19
C ILE A 101 16.59 12.22 -13.32
N ALA A 102 17.18 13.40 -13.13
CA ALA A 102 18.63 13.57 -13.21
C ALA A 102 19.38 12.82 -12.10
N GLN A 103 18.70 12.41 -11.02
CA GLN A 103 19.30 11.58 -9.97
C GLN A 103 19.68 10.17 -10.47
N SER A 104 18.91 9.64 -11.44
CA SER A 104 19.18 8.37 -12.11
C SER A 104 18.50 8.37 -13.48
N SER A 105 19.12 9.02 -14.47
CA SER A 105 18.50 9.31 -15.78
C SER A 105 18.20 8.07 -16.64
N SER A 106 18.76 6.91 -16.29
CA SER A 106 18.46 5.63 -16.94
C SER A 106 17.20 4.94 -16.38
N ASP A 107 16.68 5.38 -15.23
CA ASP A 107 15.56 4.73 -14.54
C ASP A 107 14.21 5.29 -15.01
N LEU A 108 13.81 4.92 -16.20
CA LEU A 108 12.55 5.33 -16.81
C LEU A 108 11.37 4.40 -16.46
N ASN A 109 11.60 3.36 -15.66
CA ASN A 109 10.62 2.30 -15.36
C ASN A 109 10.52 2.00 -13.86
N ILE A 110 10.74 3.00 -13.01
CA ILE A 110 10.77 2.85 -11.55
C ILE A 110 9.47 2.20 -11.03
N TYR A 111 8.33 2.58 -11.58
CA TYR A 111 7.01 2.10 -11.14
C TYR A 111 6.43 0.98 -12.01
N GLU A 112 7.23 0.32 -12.86
CA GLU A 112 6.71 -0.66 -13.82
C GLU A 112 6.06 -1.86 -13.12
N SER A 113 6.70 -2.38 -12.08
CA SER A 113 6.16 -3.50 -11.31
C SER A 113 4.85 -3.13 -10.62
N ASP A 114 4.80 -1.94 -10.01
CA ASP A 114 3.61 -1.47 -9.30
C ASP A 114 2.45 -1.23 -10.27
N TRP A 115 2.71 -0.54 -11.37
CA TRP A 115 1.73 -0.34 -12.45
C TRP A 115 1.10 -1.66 -12.90
N ALA A 116 1.93 -2.66 -13.20
CA ALA A 116 1.47 -3.98 -13.63
C ALA A 116 0.60 -4.67 -12.56
N ARG A 117 1.02 -4.61 -11.28
CA ARG A 117 0.29 -5.23 -10.17
C ARG A 117 -1.06 -4.58 -9.91
N TYR A 118 -1.15 -3.25 -10.00
CA TYR A 118 -2.44 -2.55 -9.88
C TYR A 118 -3.43 -3.01 -10.96
N TYR A 119 -3.01 -3.07 -12.22
CA TYR A 119 -3.87 -3.51 -13.31
C TYR A 119 -4.20 -5.00 -13.26
N GLU A 120 -3.29 -5.84 -12.77
CA GLU A 120 -3.58 -7.25 -12.49
C GLU A 120 -4.68 -7.39 -11.42
N GLY A 121 -4.61 -6.64 -10.33
CA GLY A 121 -5.64 -6.60 -9.30
C GLY A 121 -7.00 -6.12 -9.83
N ILE A 122 -7.00 -5.03 -10.61
CA ILE A 122 -8.20 -4.49 -11.28
C ILE A 122 -8.80 -5.53 -12.23
N TYR A 123 -7.99 -6.22 -13.03
CA TYR A 123 -8.44 -7.29 -13.90
C TYR A 123 -9.17 -8.40 -13.13
N ARG A 124 -8.61 -8.85 -12.00
CA ARG A 124 -9.24 -9.88 -11.15
C ARG A 124 -10.62 -9.43 -10.63
N CYS A 125 -10.73 -8.17 -10.19
CA CYS A 125 -12.02 -7.60 -9.78
C CYS A 125 -13.02 -7.55 -10.95
N ASN A 126 -12.58 -7.06 -12.11
CA ASN A 126 -13.41 -6.98 -13.31
C ASN A 126 -13.93 -8.36 -13.77
N GLU A 127 -13.11 -9.39 -13.68
CA GLU A 127 -13.53 -10.76 -14.02
C GLU A 127 -14.61 -11.27 -13.05
N LEU A 128 -14.46 -11.05 -11.74
CA LEU A 128 -15.51 -11.46 -10.79
C LEU A 128 -16.82 -10.70 -11.03
N ILE A 129 -16.77 -9.40 -11.27
CA ILE A 129 -17.93 -8.57 -11.59
C ILE A 129 -18.60 -9.02 -12.88
N LYS A 130 -17.81 -9.30 -13.93
CA LYS A 130 -18.32 -9.78 -15.23
C LYS A 130 -19.14 -11.07 -15.12
N TYR A 131 -18.68 -11.99 -14.28
CA TYR A 131 -19.29 -13.31 -14.16
C TYR A 131 -20.30 -13.43 -13.01
N GLU A 132 -20.57 -12.34 -12.28
CA GLU A 132 -21.49 -12.29 -11.13
C GLU A 132 -22.85 -12.94 -11.41
N GLY A 133 -23.45 -12.63 -12.56
CA GLY A 133 -24.80 -13.07 -12.93
C GLY A 133 -24.95 -14.56 -13.24
N GLN A 134 -23.85 -15.31 -13.42
CA GLN A 134 -23.89 -16.76 -13.66
C GLN A 134 -23.61 -17.61 -12.42
N ILE A 135 -23.27 -16.95 -11.30
CA ILE A 135 -22.94 -17.62 -10.05
C ILE A 135 -24.22 -18.02 -9.33
N ALA A 136 -24.32 -19.29 -8.94
CA ALA A 136 -25.37 -19.75 -8.05
C ALA A 136 -25.01 -19.36 -6.61
N TRP A 137 -25.67 -18.34 -6.09
CA TRP A 137 -25.47 -17.84 -4.73
C TRP A 137 -26.36 -18.59 -3.73
N ASP A 138 -25.80 -18.92 -2.57
CA ASP A 138 -26.53 -19.59 -1.49
C ASP A 138 -27.53 -18.64 -0.80
N SER A 139 -27.23 -17.32 -0.82
CA SER A 139 -28.10 -16.27 -0.28
C SER A 139 -27.79 -14.90 -0.89
N ASP A 140 -28.79 -14.01 -0.88
CA ASP A 140 -28.64 -12.61 -1.29
C ASP A 140 -27.59 -11.87 -0.41
N ALA A 141 -27.55 -12.16 0.89
CA ALA A 141 -26.56 -11.58 1.78
C ALA A 141 -25.11 -11.98 1.41
N ALA A 142 -24.89 -13.24 1.07
CA ALA A 142 -23.56 -13.70 0.64
C ALA A 142 -23.13 -13.08 -0.69
N HIS A 143 -24.08 -12.95 -1.62
CA HIS A 143 -23.88 -12.25 -2.90
C HIS A 143 -23.47 -10.79 -2.67
N LYS A 144 -24.29 -10.03 -1.97
CA LYS A 144 -24.07 -8.60 -1.68
C LYS A 144 -22.74 -8.34 -0.98
N THR A 145 -22.43 -9.15 0.02
CA THR A 145 -21.17 -9.01 0.75
C THR A 145 -19.97 -9.27 -0.15
N CYS A 146 -19.96 -10.38 -0.90
CA CYS A 146 -18.86 -10.74 -1.79
C CYS A 146 -18.62 -9.68 -2.86
N MET A 147 -19.68 -9.20 -3.50
CA MET A 147 -19.57 -8.19 -4.55
C MET A 147 -19.23 -6.82 -3.98
N GLY A 148 -19.75 -6.46 -2.80
CA GLY A 148 -19.38 -5.23 -2.09
C GLY A 148 -17.88 -5.16 -1.80
N GLU A 149 -17.28 -6.24 -1.32
CA GLU A 149 -15.83 -6.32 -1.10
C GLU A 149 -15.05 -6.23 -2.42
N CYS A 150 -15.52 -6.90 -3.48
CA CYS A 150 -14.88 -6.85 -4.80
C CYS A 150 -14.85 -5.42 -5.37
N HIS A 151 -15.98 -4.71 -5.30
CA HIS A 151 -16.08 -3.31 -5.71
C HIS A 151 -15.17 -2.42 -4.88
N ALA A 152 -15.15 -2.57 -3.54
CA ALA A 152 -14.27 -1.79 -2.67
C ALA A 152 -12.78 -2.01 -3.00
N LEU A 153 -12.38 -3.25 -3.30
CA LEU A 153 -11.01 -3.56 -3.73
C LEU A 153 -10.65 -2.86 -5.04
N ARG A 154 -11.54 -2.85 -6.02
CA ARG A 154 -11.31 -2.13 -7.28
C ARG A 154 -11.20 -0.62 -7.05
N ALA A 155 -12.03 -0.07 -6.18
CA ALA A 155 -11.96 1.34 -5.79
C ALA A 155 -10.62 1.69 -5.14
N ILE A 156 -10.11 0.85 -4.22
CA ILE A 156 -8.80 1.06 -3.57
C ILE A 156 -7.67 1.07 -4.61
N LEU A 157 -7.67 0.09 -5.51
CA LEU A 157 -6.64 -0.02 -6.55
C LEU A 157 -6.63 1.21 -7.47
N TYR A 158 -7.80 1.69 -7.91
CA TYR A 158 -7.89 2.91 -8.69
C TYR A 158 -7.54 4.15 -7.90
N PHE A 159 -7.90 4.23 -6.63
CA PHE A 159 -7.59 5.38 -5.79
C PHE A 159 -6.09 5.56 -5.59
N ASP A 160 -5.33 4.48 -5.43
CA ASP A 160 -3.88 4.54 -5.39
C ASP A 160 -3.29 4.98 -6.75
N LEU A 161 -3.77 4.38 -7.86
CA LEU A 161 -3.31 4.71 -9.20
C LEU A 161 -3.50 6.19 -9.55
N VAL A 162 -4.70 6.75 -9.29
CA VAL A 162 -4.97 8.16 -9.65
C VAL A 162 -4.20 9.13 -8.77
N ARG A 163 -3.88 8.77 -7.54
CA ARG A 163 -3.01 9.57 -6.67
C ARG A 163 -1.57 9.57 -7.17
N LEU A 164 -1.04 8.39 -7.53
CA LEU A 164 0.32 8.27 -8.05
C LEU A 164 0.48 8.92 -9.43
N PHE A 165 -0.43 8.66 -10.36
CA PHE A 165 -0.22 8.93 -11.78
C PHE A 165 -1.19 9.93 -12.40
N GLY A 166 -2.21 10.39 -11.68
CA GLY A 166 -3.23 11.28 -12.23
C GLY A 166 -4.16 10.58 -13.23
N ASN A 167 -4.04 10.92 -14.51
CA ASN A 167 -4.81 10.26 -15.57
C ASN A 167 -4.24 8.86 -15.84
N VAL A 168 -5.11 7.86 -15.79
CA VAL A 168 -4.75 6.44 -15.99
C VAL A 168 -5.78 5.74 -16.88
N PRO A 169 -5.45 4.65 -17.58
CA PRO A 169 -6.44 3.85 -18.29
C PRO A 169 -7.56 3.37 -17.36
N LEU A 170 -8.79 3.67 -17.70
CA LEU A 170 -9.97 3.21 -16.97
C LEU A 170 -10.50 1.92 -17.59
N LEU A 171 -10.24 0.79 -16.93
CA LEU A 171 -10.65 -0.54 -17.34
C LEU A 171 -11.74 -1.06 -16.39
N THR A 172 -12.99 -1.03 -16.81
CA THR A 172 -14.14 -1.59 -16.05
C THR A 172 -14.53 -2.99 -16.52
N VAL A 173 -13.93 -3.42 -17.63
CA VAL A 173 -14.05 -4.77 -18.18
C VAL A 173 -12.67 -5.27 -18.58
N ALA A 174 -12.48 -6.59 -18.55
CA ALA A 174 -11.26 -7.19 -19.05
C ALA A 174 -11.11 -6.95 -20.56
N THR A 175 -9.99 -6.42 -20.98
CA THR A 175 -9.67 -6.17 -22.40
C THR A 175 -8.19 -6.43 -22.67
N GLN A 176 -7.87 -6.79 -23.92
CA GLN A 176 -6.51 -6.85 -24.43
C GLN A 176 -6.16 -5.62 -25.30
N GLU A 177 -7.11 -4.72 -25.48
CA GLU A 177 -6.91 -3.50 -26.24
C GLU A 177 -6.07 -2.49 -25.44
N ASN A 178 -5.23 -1.74 -26.16
CA ASN A 178 -4.56 -0.59 -25.57
C ASN A 178 -5.55 0.54 -25.37
N VAL A 179 -5.80 0.91 -24.12
CA VAL A 179 -6.75 1.97 -23.75
C VAL A 179 -5.98 3.22 -23.36
N PRO A 180 -6.33 4.41 -23.88
CA PRO A 180 -5.71 5.66 -23.48
C PRO A 180 -6.04 5.99 -22.02
N GLN A 181 -5.25 6.90 -21.45
CA GLN A 181 -5.56 7.45 -20.13
C GLN A 181 -6.90 8.19 -20.16
N SER A 182 -7.75 7.89 -19.20
CA SER A 182 -8.99 8.62 -18.94
C SER A 182 -8.71 9.83 -18.04
N PRO A 183 -9.51 10.89 -18.14
CA PRO A 183 -9.49 11.95 -17.16
C PRO A 183 -9.66 11.40 -15.74
N ALA A 184 -8.92 11.94 -14.78
CA ALA A 184 -9.03 11.49 -13.39
C ALA A 184 -10.47 11.57 -12.86
N ALA A 185 -11.26 12.55 -13.31
CA ALA A 185 -12.68 12.67 -12.93
C ALA A 185 -13.50 11.41 -13.25
N ASP A 186 -13.28 10.79 -14.41
CA ASP A 186 -13.99 9.57 -14.82
C ASP A 186 -13.58 8.39 -13.93
N VAL A 187 -12.29 8.32 -13.57
CA VAL A 187 -11.78 7.28 -12.66
C VAL A 187 -12.34 7.48 -11.25
N TYR A 188 -12.40 8.74 -10.76
CA TYR A 188 -13.01 9.05 -9.47
C TYR A 188 -14.51 8.74 -9.43
N GLN A 189 -15.25 8.92 -10.54
CA GLN A 189 -16.64 8.49 -10.61
C GLN A 189 -16.75 7.00 -10.31
N VAL A 190 -15.93 6.16 -10.95
CA VAL A 190 -15.92 4.71 -10.69
C VAL A 190 -15.50 4.39 -9.26
N ILE A 191 -14.51 5.10 -8.69
CA ILE A 191 -14.10 4.92 -7.29
C ILE A 191 -15.28 5.16 -6.35
N PHE A 192 -16.03 6.26 -6.55
CA PHE A 192 -17.16 6.59 -5.69
C PHE A 192 -18.35 5.65 -5.91
N ASP A 193 -18.62 5.24 -7.13
CA ASP A 193 -19.70 4.28 -7.44
C ASP A 193 -19.39 2.92 -6.80
N ASP A 194 -18.16 2.45 -6.88
CA ASP A 194 -17.70 1.19 -6.28
C ASP A 194 -17.73 1.25 -4.73
N LEU A 195 -17.27 2.33 -4.13
CA LEU A 195 -17.36 2.52 -2.68
C LEU A 195 -18.81 2.63 -2.22
N GLN A 196 -19.67 3.33 -2.99
CA GLN A 196 -21.09 3.41 -2.69
C GLN A 196 -21.74 2.02 -2.76
N TYR A 197 -21.43 1.24 -3.80
CA TYR A 197 -21.91 -0.13 -3.90
C TYR A 197 -21.51 -0.97 -2.67
N ALA A 198 -20.27 -0.84 -2.22
CA ALA A 198 -19.78 -1.55 -1.04
C ALA A 198 -20.55 -1.12 0.24
N ILE A 199 -20.74 0.18 0.43
CA ILE A 199 -21.46 0.74 1.59
C ILE A 199 -22.91 0.24 1.63
N ASP A 200 -23.58 0.17 0.47
CA ASP A 200 -24.98 -0.23 0.37
C ASP A 200 -25.19 -1.75 0.50
N ASN A 201 -24.16 -2.56 0.22
CA ASN A 201 -24.28 -4.01 0.12
C ASN A 201 -23.52 -4.80 1.19
N ILE A 202 -22.49 -4.26 1.83
CA ILE A 202 -21.82 -4.94 2.95
C ILE A 202 -22.60 -4.65 4.24
N PRO A 203 -23.21 -5.66 4.89
CA PRO A 203 -23.92 -5.45 6.14
C PRO A 203 -22.98 -5.03 7.26
N ALA A 204 -23.39 -4.06 8.07
CA ALA A 204 -22.59 -3.58 9.19
C ALA A 204 -22.35 -4.65 10.28
N ASP A 205 -23.23 -5.63 10.38
CA ASP A 205 -23.22 -6.71 11.36
C ASP A 205 -22.68 -8.05 10.81
N ALA A 206 -22.28 -8.08 9.53
CA ALA A 206 -21.79 -9.31 8.89
C ALA A 206 -20.39 -9.70 9.35
N TYR A 207 -19.59 -8.73 9.81
CA TYR A 207 -18.24 -8.91 10.30
C TYR A 207 -18.10 -8.36 11.70
N PRO A 208 -17.34 -9.04 12.57
CA PRO A 208 -16.82 -8.43 13.78
C PRO A 208 -15.91 -7.25 13.40
N LYS A 209 -16.16 -6.08 13.93
CA LYS A 209 -15.74 -4.82 13.32
C LYS A 209 -14.37 -4.36 13.79
N ALA A 210 -14.13 -4.36 15.08
CA ALA A 210 -12.91 -3.83 15.67
C ALA A 210 -11.91 -4.91 16.09
N LYS A 211 -12.21 -6.18 15.84
CA LYS A 211 -11.34 -7.30 16.21
C LYS A 211 -10.87 -8.00 14.94
N SER A 212 -9.62 -7.82 14.57
CA SER A 212 -9.06 -8.39 13.35
C SER A 212 -9.08 -9.92 13.33
N SER A 213 -8.94 -10.57 14.49
CA SER A 213 -9.08 -12.02 14.60
C SER A 213 -10.45 -12.53 14.17
N GLU A 214 -11.43 -11.66 14.10
CA GLU A 214 -12.80 -11.98 13.73
C GLU A 214 -13.15 -11.51 12.32
N ASN A 215 -12.51 -10.43 11.80
CA ASN A 215 -12.78 -9.92 10.45
C ASN A 215 -11.78 -10.41 9.38
N ASP A 216 -10.72 -11.07 9.77
CA ASP A 216 -9.67 -11.58 8.87
C ASP A 216 -9.07 -10.55 7.90
N GLY A 217 -9.12 -9.26 8.24
CA GLY A 217 -8.68 -8.17 7.37
C GLY A 217 -9.60 -7.91 6.16
N ARG A 218 -10.81 -8.45 6.15
CA ARG A 218 -11.79 -8.22 5.08
C ARG A 218 -12.37 -6.80 5.17
N ILE A 219 -12.70 -6.24 4.03
CA ILE A 219 -13.28 -4.89 3.94
C ILE A 219 -14.68 -4.91 4.55
N THR A 220 -14.91 -4.00 5.48
CA THR A 220 -16.22 -3.79 6.12
C THR A 220 -16.94 -2.58 5.51
N LYS A 221 -18.23 -2.44 5.77
CA LYS A 221 -18.99 -1.23 5.44
C LYS A 221 -18.26 0.01 5.95
N TYR A 222 -17.81 0.00 7.20
CA TYR A 222 -17.14 1.14 7.84
C TYR A 222 -15.78 1.48 7.20
N ALA A 223 -15.05 0.49 6.69
CA ALA A 223 -13.84 0.72 5.92
C ALA A 223 -14.15 1.43 4.59
N ALA A 224 -15.20 1.01 3.88
CA ALA A 224 -15.65 1.65 2.65
C ALA A 224 -16.13 3.10 2.89
N GLU A 225 -16.85 3.36 3.99
CA GLU A 225 -17.28 4.70 4.40
C GLU A 225 -16.10 5.64 4.68
N ALA A 226 -15.10 5.17 5.41
CA ALA A 226 -13.90 5.95 5.70
C ALA A 226 -13.09 6.24 4.42
N LEU A 227 -12.97 5.26 3.52
CA LEU A 227 -12.32 5.44 2.22
C LEU A 227 -13.07 6.42 1.32
N TYR A 228 -14.40 6.40 1.34
CA TYR A 228 -15.22 7.38 0.61
C TYR A 228 -14.91 8.81 1.05
N ALA A 229 -14.86 9.05 2.35
CA ALA A 229 -14.53 10.36 2.90
C ALA A 229 -13.09 10.79 2.54
N ARG A 230 -12.12 9.87 2.60
CA ARG A 230 -10.72 10.14 2.21
C ARG A 230 -10.62 10.46 0.72
N ALA A 231 -11.31 9.70 -0.15
CA ALA A 231 -11.35 9.97 -1.58
C ALA A 231 -12.00 11.32 -1.89
N TYR A 232 -13.08 11.68 -1.19
CA TYR A 232 -13.73 12.97 -1.29
C TYR A 232 -12.77 14.12 -0.95
N LEU A 233 -12.10 14.05 0.20
CA LEU A 233 -11.16 15.08 0.64
C LEU A 233 -9.99 15.25 -0.35
N PHE A 234 -9.48 14.15 -0.90
CA PHE A 234 -8.40 14.22 -1.89
C PHE A 234 -8.88 14.79 -3.22
N TYR A 235 -9.99 14.27 -3.76
CA TYR A 235 -10.50 14.70 -5.06
C TYR A 235 -10.85 16.19 -5.08
N THR A 236 -11.64 16.64 -4.10
CA THR A 236 -12.04 18.04 -4.02
C THR A 236 -10.87 18.97 -3.72
N GLY A 237 -9.93 18.52 -2.90
CA GLY A 237 -8.76 19.33 -2.53
C GLY A 237 -7.73 19.45 -3.66
N TYR A 238 -7.33 18.33 -4.27
CA TYR A 238 -6.29 18.33 -5.30
C TYR A 238 -6.77 18.85 -6.65
N TYR A 239 -7.95 18.40 -7.11
CA TYR A 239 -8.49 18.82 -8.41
C TYR A 239 -9.33 20.10 -8.33
N GLY A 240 -9.77 20.52 -7.13
CA GLY A 240 -10.69 21.65 -6.98
C GLY A 240 -12.02 21.41 -7.69
N ALA A 241 -12.41 20.16 -7.89
CA ALA A 241 -13.55 19.76 -8.70
C ALA A 241 -14.60 19.04 -7.84
N SER A 242 -15.78 18.84 -8.39
CA SER A 242 -16.88 18.13 -7.75
C SER A 242 -17.51 17.11 -8.70
N ILE A 243 -18.10 16.08 -8.13
CA ILE A 243 -18.96 15.10 -8.81
C ILE A 243 -20.35 15.26 -8.21
N GLU A 244 -21.39 15.35 -9.02
CA GLU A 244 -22.75 15.73 -8.58
C GLU A 244 -23.30 14.83 -7.47
N SER A 245 -23.06 13.53 -7.54
CA SER A 245 -23.53 12.56 -6.54
C SER A 245 -22.66 12.47 -5.26
N VAL A 246 -21.52 13.21 -5.22
CA VAL A 246 -20.49 13.11 -4.18
C VAL A 246 -20.39 14.44 -3.42
N THR A 247 -21.08 14.51 -2.29
CA THR A 247 -21.17 15.75 -1.50
C THR A 247 -20.39 15.66 -0.20
N LYS A 248 -20.06 16.84 0.34
CA LYS A 248 -19.41 16.98 1.65
C LYS A 248 -20.27 16.38 2.79
N GLU A 249 -21.57 16.65 2.71
CA GLU A 249 -22.54 16.16 3.71
C GLU A 249 -22.60 14.63 3.71
N LYS A 250 -22.55 14.02 2.53
CA LYS A 250 -22.52 12.56 2.40
C LYS A 250 -21.22 11.98 2.95
N ALA A 251 -20.08 12.54 2.62
CA ALA A 251 -18.78 12.12 3.16
C ALA A 251 -18.72 12.27 4.68
N LEU A 252 -19.26 13.38 5.22
CA LEU A 252 -19.38 13.60 6.67
C LEU A 252 -20.30 12.56 7.31
N SER A 253 -21.46 12.28 6.70
CA SER A 253 -22.41 11.31 7.28
C SER A 253 -21.80 9.92 7.41
N TYR A 254 -20.94 9.52 6.48
CA TYR A 254 -20.27 8.22 6.53
C TYR A 254 -19.24 8.12 7.68
N VAL A 255 -18.38 9.11 7.84
CA VAL A 255 -17.44 9.07 8.98
C VAL A 255 -18.15 9.20 10.32
N GLU A 256 -19.27 9.92 10.39
CA GLU A 256 -20.13 9.97 11.60
C GLU A 256 -20.84 8.61 11.85
N ASP A 257 -21.20 7.84 10.80
CA ASP A 257 -21.73 6.48 10.97
C ASP A 257 -20.68 5.56 11.58
N VAL A 258 -19.43 5.61 11.10
CA VAL A 258 -18.30 4.87 11.69
C VAL A 258 -18.13 5.23 13.18
N ILE A 259 -18.14 6.53 13.52
CA ILE A 259 -17.98 6.99 14.92
C ILE A 259 -19.16 6.57 15.79
N SER A 260 -20.37 6.69 15.29
CA SER A 260 -21.59 6.37 16.04
C SER A 260 -21.81 4.88 16.23
N SER A 261 -21.17 4.05 15.43
CA SER A 261 -21.23 2.59 15.55
C SER A 261 -20.68 2.06 16.88
N LYS A 262 -19.76 2.79 17.50
CA LYS A 262 -19.05 2.39 18.73
C LYS A 262 -18.23 1.11 18.60
N GLU A 263 -17.90 0.73 17.37
CA GLU A 263 -17.09 -0.46 17.08
C GLU A 263 -15.59 -0.20 17.17
N TYR A 264 -15.20 1.08 17.11
CA TYR A 264 -13.83 1.53 17.12
C TYR A 264 -13.59 2.54 18.24
N ASP A 265 -12.36 2.59 18.73
CA ASP A 265 -11.90 3.56 19.72
C ASP A 265 -10.40 3.81 19.54
N LEU A 266 -9.87 4.84 20.20
CA LEU A 266 -8.43 5.08 20.23
C LEU A 266 -7.73 4.09 21.16
N VAL A 267 -6.63 3.51 20.74
CA VAL A 267 -5.72 2.80 21.64
C VAL A 267 -5.15 3.80 22.64
N ALA A 268 -5.32 3.52 23.93
CA ALA A 268 -5.09 4.48 25.01
C ALA A 268 -3.67 5.05 25.05
N ASP A 269 -2.67 4.23 24.78
CA ASP A 269 -1.26 4.67 24.68
C ASP A 269 -0.81 4.54 23.21
N TYR A 270 -0.47 5.65 22.59
CA TYR A 270 -0.10 5.73 21.18
C TYR A 270 1.02 4.77 20.77
N LYS A 271 2.04 4.57 21.61
CA LYS A 271 3.13 3.66 21.33
C LYS A 271 2.68 2.21 21.15
N ASN A 272 1.56 1.83 21.77
CA ASN A 272 1.04 0.46 21.69
C ASN A 272 0.37 0.14 20.35
N LEU A 273 0.21 1.11 19.47
CA LEU A 273 -0.18 0.89 18.07
C LEU A 273 0.92 0.23 17.23
N TRP A 274 2.18 0.32 17.68
CA TRP A 274 3.33 -0.05 16.86
C TRP A 274 4.20 -1.08 17.59
N PRO A 275 4.46 -2.26 16.97
CA PRO A 275 5.30 -3.28 17.59
C PRO A 275 6.67 -2.75 18.03
N ALA A 276 7.35 -2.01 17.16
CA ALA A 276 8.70 -1.49 17.44
C ALA A 276 8.73 -0.38 18.52
N ALA A 277 7.64 0.39 18.66
CA ALA A 277 7.56 1.43 19.70
C ALA A 277 7.24 0.89 21.09
N SER A 278 6.61 -0.27 21.16
CA SER A 278 6.18 -0.91 22.41
C SER A 278 6.98 -2.14 22.79
N ALA A 279 7.92 -2.57 21.94
CA ALA A 279 8.77 -3.72 22.19
C ALA A 279 9.79 -3.45 23.31
N GLY A 280 10.09 -4.49 24.07
CA GLY A 280 11.18 -4.54 25.03
C GLY A 280 11.88 -5.89 24.92
N ILE A 281 13.07 -5.98 25.48
CA ILE A 281 13.84 -7.23 25.50
C ILE A 281 13.68 -7.89 26.86
N ALA A 282 13.42 -9.19 26.90
CA ALA A 282 13.41 -9.95 28.14
C ALA A 282 14.81 -9.91 28.79
N LYS A 283 14.87 -9.49 30.04
CA LYS A 283 16.15 -9.34 30.76
C LYS A 283 16.67 -10.64 31.37
N VAL A 284 15.86 -11.71 31.40
CA VAL A 284 16.21 -12.90 32.17
C VAL A 284 16.22 -14.12 31.25
N GLY A 285 17.42 -14.52 30.87
CA GLY A 285 17.73 -15.90 30.43
C GLY A 285 17.23 -16.33 29.06
N ASP A 286 16.36 -15.57 28.40
CA ASP A 286 15.82 -15.93 27.08
C ASP A 286 16.10 -14.83 26.05
N ALA A 287 17.11 -15.07 25.22
CA ALA A 287 17.49 -14.15 24.14
C ALA A 287 16.44 -14.03 23.02
N LYS A 288 15.40 -14.85 23.05
CA LYS A 288 14.37 -14.96 22.01
C LYS A 288 12.99 -14.48 22.44
N THR A 289 12.88 -13.78 23.54
CA THR A 289 11.62 -13.23 24.02
C THR A 289 11.62 -11.71 23.84
N LEU A 290 10.63 -11.18 23.11
CA LEU A 290 10.29 -9.77 23.11
C LEU A 290 9.18 -9.55 24.13
N LEU A 291 9.44 -8.61 25.04
CA LEU A 291 8.39 -8.07 25.93
C LEU A 291 7.80 -6.83 25.25
N GLY A 292 6.48 -6.65 25.35
CA GLY A 292 5.86 -5.47 24.76
C GLY A 292 4.43 -5.27 25.23
N THR A 293 3.92 -4.11 24.92
CA THR A 293 2.53 -3.69 25.21
C THR A 293 1.76 -3.43 23.92
N TYR A 294 2.22 -3.99 22.80
CA TYR A 294 1.55 -3.89 21.51
C TYR A 294 0.07 -4.32 21.62
N ALA A 295 -0.81 -3.50 21.10
CA ALA A 295 -2.25 -3.74 21.19
C ALA A 295 -2.73 -4.88 20.25
N GLY A 296 -1.87 -5.38 19.39
CA GLY A 296 -2.15 -6.46 18.43
C GLY A 296 -2.58 -5.96 17.06
N ASP A 297 -2.42 -6.83 16.08
CA ASP A 297 -2.93 -6.59 14.73
C ASP A 297 -4.45 -6.51 14.77
N GLY A 298 -5.03 -5.50 14.09
CA GLY A 298 -6.47 -5.27 14.12
C GLY A 298 -7.01 -4.96 15.52
N ASN A 299 -6.26 -4.20 16.31
CA ASN A 299 -6.72 -3.65 17.57
C ASN A 299 -7.96 -2.74 17.38
N ILE A 300 -8.52 -2.24 18.48
CA ILE A 300 -9.76 -1.45 18.49
C ILE A 300 -9.69 -0.19 17.58
N GLU A 301 -8.50 0.31 17.26
CA GLU A 301 -8.33 1.48 16.42
C GLU A 301 -8.24 1.13 14.92
N THR A 302 -8.01 -0.13 14.54
CA THR A 302 -7.85 -0.57 13.14
C THR A 302 -9.19 -0.62 12.43
N VAL A 303 -9.41 0.26 11.44
CA VAL A 303 -10.61 0.26 10.59
C VAL A 303 -10.35 -0.52 9.29
N LEU A 304 -9.18 -0.37 8.71
CA LEU A 304 -8.74 -1.12 7.53
C LEU A 304 -7.24 -1.39 7.59
N SER A 305 -6.84 -2.62 7.37
CA SER A 305 -5.43 -2.99 7.20
C SER A 305 -5.23 -3.93 6.03
N MET A 306 -4.08 -3.81 5.37
CA MET A 306 -3.60 -4.85 4.46
C MET A 306 -2.88 -5.90 5.28
N LYS A 307 -3.37 -7.15 5.20
CA LYS A 307 -2.84 -8.28 5.95
C LYS A 307 -1.68 -8.92 5.20
N TYR A 308 -0.65 -9.28 5.95
CA TYR A 308 0.48 -10.05 5.46
C TYR A 308 0.64 -11.32 6.27
N THR A 309 1.21 -12.31 5.63
CA THR A 309 1.55 -13.58 6.27
C THR A 309 2.86 -14.08 5.67
N ASN A 310 3.37 -15.17 6.18
CA ASN A 310 4.51 -15.85 5.58
C ASN A 310 4.20 -17.35 5.55
N THR A 311 3.57 -17.77 4.47
CA THR A 311 3.26 -19.20 4.27
C THR A 311 4.46 -20.00 3.77
N GLN A 312 5.54 -19.31 3.36
CA GLN A 312 6.70 -19.90 2.71
C GLN A 312 6.39 -20.68 1.42
N ASP A 313 5.20 -20.44 0.87
CA ASP A 313 4.85 -20.97 -0.44
C ASP A 313 5.48 -20.13 -1.54
N TYR A 314 6.75 -20.43 -1.81
CA TYR A 314 7.56 -19.73 -2.81
C TYR A 314 7.17 -20.03 -4.27
N ASN A 315 6.03 -20.60 -4.55
CA ASN A 315 5.52 -20.82 -5.91
C ASN A 315 5.22 -19.50 -6.68
N GLY A 316 6.00 -18.48 -6.43
CA GLY A 316 5.84 -17.14 -6.99
C GLY A 316 4.94 -16.21 -6.16
N ASN A 317 4.35 -16.71 -5.07
CA ASN A 317 3.55 -15.93 -4.14
C ASN A 317 4.43 -15.44 -2.98
N ASN A 318 4.71 -14.16 -3.01
CA ASN A 318 5.30 -13.49 -1.88
C ASN A 318 4.19 -12.84 -1.06
N ASP A 319 3.76 -13.49 0.00
CA ASP A 319 2.65 -13.06 0.86
C ASP A 319 3.08 -12.25 2.09
N SER A 320 4.38 -11.97 2.20
CA SER A 320 4.96 -11.15 3.25
C SER A 320 4.90 -9.64 2.96
N ASN A 321 5.14 -8.84 4.00
CA ASN A 321 5.31 -7.39 3.88
C ASN A 321 6.71 -7.08 3.34
N ARG A 322 6.83 -6.92 2.03
CA ARG A 322 8.12 -6.72 1.36
C ARG A 322 8.70 -5.32 1.55
N TRP A 323 7.86 -4.30 1.68
CA TRP A 323 8.37 -2.93 1.85
C TRP A 323 8.90 -2.67 3.27
N GLN A 324 8.57 -3.49 4.25
CA GLN A 324 9.05 -3.29 5.62
C GLN A 324 10.59 -3.35 5.72
N VAL A 325 11.25 -4.10 4.85
CA VAL A 325 12.73 -4.12 4.78
C VAL A 325 13.32 -2.75 4.46
N MET A 326 12.58 -1.89 3.78
CA MET A 326 13.03 -0.53 3.45
C MET A 326 13.14 0.35 4.70
N VAL A 327 12.28 0.14 5.69
CA VAL A 327 12.20 0.94 6.92
C VAL A 327 13.34 0.64 7.89
N GLY A 328 13.78 -0.61 7.95
CA GLY A 328 14.84 -1.04 8.88
C GLY A 328 16.18 -0.34 8.64
N MET A 329 16.98 -0.21 9.69
CA MET A 329 18.31 0.39 9.62
C MET A 329 19.23 -0.34 8.63
N ARG A 330 20.10 0.41 7.94
CA ARG A 330 20.98 -0.13 6.91
C ARG A 330 21.89 -1.24 7.48
N SER A 331 21.57 -2.48 7.14
CA SER A 331 22.35 -3.68 7.52
C SER A 331 22.69 -3.80 9.02
N LEU A 332 22.09 -2.97 9.87
CA LEU A 332 22.36 -2.90 11.31
C LEU A 332 21.23 -3.55 12.11
N THR A 333 21.62 -4.41 13.05
CA THR A 333 20.75 -4.99 14.06
C THR A 333 21.11 -4.42 15.43
N ALA A 334 20.19 -3.73 16.06
CA ALA A 334 20.32 -3.20 17.41
C ALA A 334 19.00 -3.44 18.16
N ALA A 335 18.95 -4.52 18.91
CA ALA A 335 17.72 -4.97 19.55
C ALA A 335 17.04 -3.87 20.39
N PRO A 336 15.70 -3.68 20.28
CA PRO A 336 14.73 -4.59 19.64
C PRO A 336 14.58 -4.40 18.12
N TYR A 337 15.37 -3.54 17.48
CA TYR A 337 15.23 -3.19 16.07
C TYR A 337 16.04 -4.12 15.18
N GLY A 338 15.38 -4.73 14.21
CA GLY A 338 15.98 -5.56 13.19
C GLY A 338 16.55 -4.75 12.03
N LYS A 339 17.46 -5.36 11.29
CA LYS A 339 18.10 -4.73 10.14
C LYS A 339 17.15 -4.64 8.92
N GLY A 340 17.43 -3.67 8.08
CA GLY A 340 16.79 -3.47 6.78
C GLY A 340 17.76 -2.87 5.76
N TRP A 341 17.20 -2.15 4.80
CA TRP A 341 17.97 -1.55 3.72
C TRP A 341 18.32 -0.07 3.95
N GLY A 342 17.77 0.56 4.99
CA GLY A 342 18.11 1.92 5.38
C GLY A 342 17.53 3.00 4.47
N CYS A 343 16.41 2.75 3.83
CA CYS A 343 15.61 3.80 3.23
C CYS A 343 14.87 4.59 4.32
N MET A 344 14.18 5.65 3.96
CA MET A 344 13.32 6.42 4.88
C MET A 344 14.09 6.95 6.11
N THR A 345 15.28 7.53 5.87
CA THR A 345 16.02 8.26 6.90
C THR A 345 15.24 9.52 7.29
N VAL A 346 14.93 9.70 8.58
CA VAL A 346 13.99 10.75 9.02
C VAL A 346 14.64 12.13 8.93
N ASN A 347 13.91 13.09 8.36
CA ASN A 347 14.34 14.47 8.25
C ASN A 347 14.51 15.14 9.62
N PRO A 348 15.69 15.64 9.99
CA PRO A 348 15.92 16.30 11.28
C PRO A 348 15.03 17.53 11.53
N GLN A 349 14.62 18.24 10.49
CA GLN A 349 13.67 19.35 10.63
C GLN A 349 12.29 18.86 11.05
N PHE A 350 11.85 17.71 10.54
CA PHE A 350 10.61 17.08 10.98
C PHE A 350 10.72 16.65 12.45
N VAL A 351 11.81 15.99 12.84
CA VAL A 351 12.07 15.58 14.23
C VAL A 351 11.98 16.76 15.20
N ASN A 352 12.53 17.91 14.80
CA ASN A 352 12.55 19.12 15.62
C ASN A 352 11.24 19.94 15.57
N SER A 353 10.29 19.57 14.72
CA SER A 353 9.01 20.27 14.57
C SER A 353 7.92 19.78 15.54
N TYR A 354 8.12 18.66 16.22
CA TYR A 354 7.18 18.17 17.23
C TYR A 354 7.01 19.16 18.39
N GLU A 355 5.79 19.26 18.91
CA GLU A 355 5.54 20.03 20.12
C GLU A 355 6.28 19.41 21.31
N ALA A 356 6.64 20.24 22.28
CA ALA A 356 7.24 19.74 23.50
C ALA A 356 6.29 18.76 24.22
N ASN A 357 6.80 17.63 24.67
CA ASN A 357 6.08 16.53 25.33
C ASN A 357 5.12 15.75 24.43
N ASP A 358 5.16 15.92 23.12
CA ASP A 358 4.37 15.08 22.21
C ASP A 358 4.90 13.63 22.25
N LYS A 359 4.11 12.74 22.86
CA LYS A 359 4.46 11.32 23.04
C LYS A 359 4.65 10.56 21.71
N ARG A 360 4.11 11.09 20.62
CA ARG A 360 4.21 10.46 19.30
C ARG A 360 5.61 10.53 18.72
N LYS A 361 6.39 11.54 19.08
CA LYS A 361 7.78 11.67 18.62
C LYS A 361 8.59 10.42 18.94
N GLU A 362 8.61 10.03 20.20
CA GLU A 362 9.37 8.88 20.69
C GLU A 362 8.82 7.54 20.16
N ALA A 363 7.50 7.47 19.95
CA ALA A 363 6.84 6.30 19.40
C ALA A 363 7.01 6.14 17.88
N SER A 364 7.36 7.21 17.15
CA SER A 364 7.44 7.20 15.69
C SER A 364 8.87 7.20 15.15
N ILE A 365 9.85 7.62 15.94
CA ILE A 365 11.22 7.91 15.51
C ILE A 365 12.20 7.15 16.39
N ILE A 366 13.17 6.48 15.76
CA ILE A 366 14.37 5.94 16.40
C ILE A 366 15.41 7.05 16.39
N ASP A 367 15.91 7.44 17.55
CA ASP A 367 17.04 8.36 17.70
C ASP A 367 18.30 7.53 17.92
N ILE A 368 19.13 7.43 16.90
CA ILE A 368 20.31 6.55 16.87
C ILE A 368 21.26 6.83 18.05
N VAL A 369 21.46 8.09 18.36
CA VAL A 369 22.39 8.50 19.44
C VAL A 369 21.75 8.33 20.81
N ASN A 370 20.55 8.86 20.99
CA ASN A 370 19.90 8.86 22.31
C ASN A 370 19.44 7.46 22.75
N GLU A 371 19.19 6.55 21.81
CA GLU A 371 18.87 5.14 22.10
C GLU A 371 20.12 4.24 22.19
N GLY A 372 21.34 4.81 22.11
CA GLY A 372 22.59 4.07 22.25
C GLY A 372 22.93 3.15 21.07
N ILE A 373 22.25 3.32 19.94
CA ILE A 373 22.43 2.46 18.76
C ILE A 373 23.79 2.74 18.08
N ALA A 374 24.30 3.95 18.20
CA ALA A 374 25.63 4.29 17.68
C ALA A 374 26.78 3.49 18.32
N GLU A 375 26.56 2.85 19.46
CA GLU A 375 27.49 1.98 20.15
C GLU A 375 27.33 0.48 19.81
N ALA A 376 26.33 0.15 18.96
CA ALA A 376 26.07 -1.23 18.59
C ALA A 376 27.19 -1.80 17.69
N GLU A 377 27.46 -3.08 17.83
CA GLU A 377 28.38 -3.80 16.94
C GLU A 377 27.92 -3.70 15.48
N GLY A 378 28.84 -3.32 14.58
CA GLY A 378 28.56 -3.13 13.15
C GLY A 378 27.99 -1.76 12.80
N PHE A 379 27.87 -0.81 13.75
CA PHE A 379 27.37 0.52 13.45
C PHE A 379 28.27 1.26 12.44
N GLU A 380 29.60 1.25 12.63
CA GLU A 380 30.53 1.94 11.74
C GLU A 380 30.46 1.42 10.30
N ASP A 381 30.32 0.10 10.12
CA ASP A 381 30.15 -0.50 8.79
C ASP A 381 28.81 -0.08 8.16
N SER A 382 27.73 -0.08 8.94
CA SER A 382 26.42 0.39 8.54
C SER A 382 26.47 1.87 8.13
N TYR A 383 27.02 2.71 8.98
CA TYR A 383 27.18 4.15 8.76
C TYR A 383 28.03 4.45 7.52
N GLY A 384 29.13 3.70 7.31
CA GLY A 384 29.98 3.81 6.12
C GLY A 384 29.34 3.38 4.81
N ASP A 385 28.25 2.59 4.88
CA ASP A 385 27.46 2.18 3.71
C ASP A 385 26.09 2.88 3.62
N TRP A 386 25.75 3.78 4.52
CA TRP A 386 24.43 4.42 4.53
C TRP A 386 24.43 5.72 3.73
N ARG A 387 23.51 5.87 2.80
CA ARG A 387 23.25 7.12 2.08
C ARG A 387 22.20 7.95 2.83
N GLU A 388 22.43 9.27 2.88
CA GLU A 388 21.51 10.23 3.51
C GLU A 388 21.20 9.92 4.98
N TYR A 389 22.17 9.38 5.67
CA TYR A 389 22.07 9.17 7.11
C TYR A 389 21.87 10.50 7.85
N THR A 390 20.86 10.56 8.70
CA THR A 390 20.45 11.76 9.44
C THR A 390 20.63 11.64 10.95
N GLY A 391 20.92 10.45 11.46
CA GLY A 391 20.86 10.12 12.89
C GLY A 391 19.48 9.64 13.36
N TYR A 392 18.48 9.64 12.47
CA TYR A 392 17.10 9.27 12.80
C TYR A 392 16.51 8.27 11.79
N CYS A 393 15.73 7.30 12.29
CA CYS A 393 15.03 6.31 11.48
C CYS A 393 13.56 6.24 11.86
N VAL A 394 12.75 5.71 10.97
CA VAL A 394 11.34 5.42 11.23
C VAL A 394 11.24 4.26 12.21
N LYS A 395 10.42 4.43 13.27
CA LYS A 395 10.19 3.39 14.28
C LYS A 395 8.95 2.55 13.99
N LYS A 396 7.84 3.15 13.57
CA LYS A 396 6.52 2.50 13.49
C LYS A 396 6.49 1.14 12.82
N TYR A 397 7.15 1.02 11.70
CA TYR A 397 7.23 -0.21 10.90
C TYR A 397 8.63 -0.80 10.87
N SER A 398 9.50 -0.42 11.81
CA SER A 398 10.84 -0.99 11.88
C SER A 398 10.76 -2.49 12.16
N PRO A 399 11.48 -3.34 11.41
CA PRO A 399 11.57 -4.76 11.72
C PRO A 399 12.06 -4.97 13.14
N LEU A 400 11.70 -6.11 13.74
CA LEU A 400 12.11 -6.47 15.10
C LEU A 400 13.18 -7.56 15.11
N CYS A 401 14.02 -7.56 16.13
CA CYS A 401 14.93 -8.66 16.41
C CYS A 401 14.98 -8.96 17.91
N PHE A 402 15.40 -10.18 18.22
CA PHE A 402 15.70 -10.63 19.59
C PHE A 402 17.05 -10.10 20.07
N ALA A 403 17.34 -10.26 21.36
CA ALA A 403 18.59 -9.82 21.96
C ALA A 403 19.86 -10.46 21.35
N ASP A 404 19.74 -11.64 20.75
CA ASP A 404 20.82 -12.32 20.03
C ASP A 404 20.99 -11.83 18.58
N GLY A 405 20.23 -10.81 18.15
CA GLY A 405 20.25 -10.25 16.81
C GLY A 405 19.48 -11.07 15.76
N THR A 406 18.88 -12.20 16.12
CA THR A 406 18.04 -12.95 15.19
C THR A 406 16.73 -12.21 14.92
N SER A 407 16.24 -12.27 13.69
CA SER A 407 14.98 -11.63 13.32
C SER A 407 13.82 -12.17 14.15
N ALA A 408 13.03 -11.29 14.76
CA ALA A 408 11.83 -11.65 15.51
C ALA A 408 10.60 -11.87 14.62
N VAL A 409 10.71 -11.56 13.34
CA VAL A 409 9.63 -11.73 12.35
C VAL A 409 9.60 -13.12 11.73
N LYS A 410 10.44 -14.04 12.21
CA LYS A 410 10.48 -15.42 11.75
C LYS A 410 9.34 -16.25 12.33
N ILE A 411 8.57 -16.86 11.47
CA ILE A 411 7.57 -17.86 11.90
C ILE A 411 8.23 -19.20 12.23
N ASP A 412 9.30 -19.60 11.52
CA ASP A 412 9.95 -20.91 11.69
C ASP A 412 11.45 -20.87 11.98
N GLY A 413 12.03 -19.69 12.12
CA GLY A 413 13.45 -19.53 12.39
C GLY A 413 14.39 -19.61 11.18
N SER A 414 13.89 -19.88 9.97
CA SER A 414 14.72 -20.12 8.77
C SER A 414 14.86 -18.92 7.83
N GLY A 415 14.04 -17.89 7.93
CA GLY A 415 13.90 -16.86 6.92
C GLY A 415 14.82 -15.67 7.01
N GLY A 416 15.00 -15.05 5.87
CA GLY A 416 15.74 -13.80 5.71
C GLY A 416 14.95 -12.58 6.19
N PHE A 417 15.63 -11.61 6.77
CA PHE A 417 15.03 -10.33 7.17
C PHE A 417 14.37 -9.57 6.01
N GLN A 418 14.70 -9.92 4.78
CA GLN A 418 14.18 -9.26 3.58
C GLN A 418 12.81 -9.75 3.14
N GLU A 419 12.44 -10.99 3.49
CA GLU A 419 11.34 -11.71 2.84
C GLU A 419 10.25 -12.21 3.79
N GLN A 420 10.47 -12.09 5.11
CA GLN A 420 9.58 -12.72 6.10
C GLN A 420 8.94 -11.74 7.07
N ASN A 421 8.96 -10.47 6.74
CA ASN A 421 8.22 -9.48 7.51
C ASN A 421 6.71 -9.69 7.28
N HIS A 422 5.92 -9.60 8.35
CA HIS A 422 4.47 -9.85 8.28
C HIS A 422 3.64 -8.84 9.09
N GLN A 423 4.25 -7.74 9.52
CA GLN A 423 3.48 -6.66 10.16
C GLN A 423 2.44 -6.11 9.19
N ASP A 424 1.20 -6.02 9.62
CA ASP A 424 0.13 -5.45 8.84
C ASP A 424 0.36 -3.96 8.53
N TRP A 425 -0.03 -3.54 7.34
CA TRP A 425 -0.11 -2.12 7.02
C TRP A 425 -1.49 -1.59 7.40
N VAL A 426 -1.54 -0.74 8.40
CA VAL A 426 -2.78 -0.05 8.80
C VAL A 426 -3.03 1.10 7.83
N ILE A 427 -4.09 0.98 7.03
CA ILE A 427 -4.44 1.94 5.99
C ILE A 427 -5.39 3.00 6.52
N VAL A 428 -6.38 2.60 7.31
CA VAL A 428 -7.31 3.49 8.00
C VAL A 428 -7.39 3.09 9.46
N ARG A 429 -7.19 4.05 10.35
CA ARG A 429 -7.42 3.85 11.78
C ARG A 429 -8.40 4.91 12.33
N TYR A 430 -8.97 4.64 13.46
CA TYR A 430 -10.06 5.46 14.02
C TYR A 430 -9.67 6.93 14.23
N ALA A 431 -8.41 7.22 14.58
CA ALA A 431 -7.93 8.60 14.62
C ALA A 431 -8.10 9.34 13.28
N ASP A 432 -7.94 8.66 12.15
CA ASP A 432 -8.16 9.27 10.83
C ASP A 432 -9.65 9.57 10.60
N VAL A 433 -10.53 8.66 11.01
CA VAL A 433 -11.98 8.89 10.94
C VAL A 433 -12.38 10.12 11.77
N LEU A 434 -11.86 10.25 13.00
CA LEU A 434 -12.11 11.42 13.85
C LEU A 434 -11.64 12.73 13.21
N LEU A 435 -10.41 12.74 12.68
CA LEU A 435 -9.82 13.95 12.07
C LEU A 435 -10.44 14.26 10.69
N MET A 436 -10.87 13.27 9.91
CA MET A 436 -11.66 13.51 8.70
C MET A 436 -13.04 14.10 9.03
N ALA A 437 -13.73 13.59 10.06
CA ALA A 437 -15.00 14.16 10.50
C ALA A 437 -14.83 15.62 10.96
N ALA A 438 -13.78 15.91 11.72
CA ALA A 438 -13.46 17.27 12.13
C ALA A 438 -13.20 18.20 10.93
N GLU A 439 -12.43 17.75 9.93
CA GLU A 439 -12.12 18.50 8.72
C GLU A 439 -13.35 18.70 7.82
N LEU A 440 -14.23 17.73 7.74
CA LEU A 440 -15.51 17.81 7.03
C LEU A 440 -16.53 18.70 7.76
N GLY A 441 -16.19 19.25 8.91
CA GLY A 441 -17.01 20.24 9.61
C GLY A 441 -18.09 19.63 10.51
N SER A 442 -17.81 18.49 11.12
CA SER A 442 -18.65 17.91 12.16
C SER A 442 -18.96 18.94 13.26
N PRO A 443 -20.18 18.96 13.79
CA PRO A 443 -20.50 19.74 15.01
C PRO A 443 -19.62 19.37 16.21
N LYS A 444 -19.02 18.18 16.19
CA LYS A 444 -18.12 17.66 17.23
C LYS A 444 -16.63 17.79 16.88
N ALA A 445 -16.29 18.60 15.87
CA ALA A 445 -14.90 18.74 15.41
C ALA A 445 -13.91 19.03 16.53
N GLN A 446 -14.28 19.88 17.50
CA GLN A 446 -13.44 20.18 18.67
C GLN A 446 -13.22 18.96 19.55
N GLU A 447 -14.28 18.20 19.83
CA GLU A 447 -14.22 16.97 20.64
C GLU A 447 -13.30 15.94 19.98
N TYR A 448 -13.41 15.74 18.66
CA TYR A 448 -12.62 14.77 17.92
C TYR A 448 -11.14 15.15 17.88
N LEU A 449 -10.83 16.40 17.64
CA LEU A 449 -9.45 16.89 17.69
C LEU A 449 -8.85 16.74 19.10
N ASP A 450 -9.62 17.06 20.13
CA ASP A 450 -9.17 16.99 21.52
C ASP A 450 -8.91 15.55 21.98
N GLN A 451 -9.67 14.56 21.50
CA GLN A 451 -9.43 13.15 21.78
C GLN A 451 -8.03 12.73 21.27
N VAL A 452 -7.69 13.06 20.02
CA VAL A 452 -6.39 12.72 19.43
C VAL A 452 -5.25 13.46 20.15
N ARG A 453 -5.41 14.76 20.42
CA ARG A 453 -4.40 15.56 21.12
C ARG A 453 -4.17 15.11 22.55
N SER A 454 -5.24 14.82 23.28
CA SER A 454 -5.16 14.34 24.66
C SER A 454 -4.38 13.03 24.77
N ARG A 455 -4.61 12.08 23.84
CA ARG A 455 -3.83 10.84 23.77
C ARG A 455 -2.34 11.12 23.55
N ALA A 456 -2.00 12.09 22.70
CA ALA A 456 -0.63 12.53 22.46
C ALA A 456 0.01 13.27 23.64
N GLY A 457 -0.75 13.57 24.69
CA GLY A 457 -0.30 14.33 25.87
C GLY A 457 -0.28 15.84 25.64
N LEU A 458 -1.02 16.34 24.66
CA LEU A 458 -1.02 17.74 24.25
C LEU A 458 -2.29 18.47 24.71
N ALA A 459 -2.15 19.78 24.95
CA ALA A 459 -3.28 20.64 25.28
C ALA A 459 -4.22 20.84 24.08
N SER A 460 -5.48 21.14 24.37
CA SER A 460 -6.48 21.51 23.37
C SER A 460 -6.07 22.74 22.57
N VAL A 461 -6.41 22.73 21.30
CA VAL A 461 -6.30 23.90 20.37
C VAL A 461 -7.60 24.01 19.58
N ALA A 462 -7.93 25.19 19.07
CA ALA A 462 -9.14 25.38 18.29
C ALA A 462 -9.18 24.45 17.06
N ALA A 463 -10.31 23.83 16.79
CA ALA A 463 -10.51 22.92 15.65
C ALA A 463 -10.63 23.70 14.32
N THR A 464 -9.59 24.44 13.99
CA THR A 464 -9.43 25.06 12.66
C THR A 464 -8.85 24.07 11.67
N GLN A 465 -9.11 24.24 10.39
CA GLN A 465 -8.51 23.38 9.36
C GLN A 465 -6.98 23.31 9.48
N ALA A 466 -6.31 24.43 9.73
CA ALA A 466 -4.86 24.47 9.90
C ALA A 466 -4.38 23.61 11.08
N ASN A 467 -5.08 23.65 12.22
CA ASN A 467 -4.74 22.84 13.39
C ASN A 467 -5.07 21.36 13.18
N ILE A 468 -6.17 21.04 12.49
CA ILE A 468 -6.51 19.65 12.13
C ILE A 468 -5.45 19.07 11.20
N LEU A 469 -5.04 19.77 10.16
CA LEU A 469 -3.97 19.34 9.25
C LEU A 469 -2.62 19.20 9.95
N LYS A 470 -2.31 20.14 10.86
CA LYS A 470 -1.11 20.04 11.70
C LYS A 470 -1.16 18.80 12.60
N GLU A 471 -2.32 18.51 13.20
CA GLU A 471 -2.48 17.30 14.02
C GLU A 471 -2.31 16.04 13.20
N ARG A 472 -2.93 15.97 12.02
CA ARG A 472 -2.80 14.86 11.07
C ARG A 472 -1.33 14.59 10.74
N LYS A 473 -0.53 15.63 10.49
CA LYS A 473 0.89 15.52 10.17
C LYS A 473 1.67 14.70 11.21
N TYR A 474 1.47 14.94 12.50
CA TYR A 474 2.18 14.23 13.56
C TYR A 474 1.52 12.90 13.93
N GLU A 475 0.21 12.85 13.84
CA GLU A 475 -0.56 11.64 14.12
C GLU A 475 -0.24 10.53 13.13
N PHE A 476 -0.20 10.85 11.83
CA PHE A 476 0.00 9.90 10.74
C PHE A 476 1.40 9.92 10.13
N ALA A 477 2.37 10.51 10.80
CA ALA A 477 3.76 10.44 10.36
C ALA A 477 4.17 8.98 10.09
N PHE A 478 4.75 8.72 8.95
CA PHE A 478 5.22 7.40 8.50
C PHE A 478 4.12 6.34 8.33
N GLU A 479 2.90 6.76 7.91
CA GLU A 479 1.77 5.88 7.62
C GLU A 479 1.25 5.99 6.16
N ALA A 480 2.04 6.55 5.27
CA ALA A 480 1.74 6.80 3.85
C ALA A 480 0.53 7.73 3.63
N ILE A 481 0.30 8.69 4.53
CA ILE A 481 -0.83 9.62 4.49
C ILE A 481 -0.40 11.06 4.24
N ASN A 482 0.69 11.51 4.87
CA ASN A 482 1.03 12.93 4.96
C ASN A 482 1.28 13.57 3.59
N TYR A 483 1.97 12.91 2.68
CA TYR A 483 2.18 13.44 1.33
C TYR A 483 0.85 13.79 0.64
N TRP A 484 -0.14 12.93 0.74
CA TRP A 484 -1.45 13.12 0.12
C TRP A 484 -2.26 14.21 0.81
N ASP A 485 -2.10 14.35 2.13
CA ASP A 485 -2.68 15.47 2.89
C ASP A 485 -2.07 16.81 2.49
N LEU A 486 -0.76 16.87 2.21
CA LEU A 486 -0.12 18.06 1.65
C LEU A 486 -0.60 18.35 0.22
N LEU A 487 -0.60 17.32 -0.63
CA LEU A 487 -0.92 17.49 -2.05
C LEU A 487 -2.36 17.97 -2.29
N ARG A 488 -3.32 17.49 -1.47
CA ARG A 488 -4.72 17.92 -1.54
C ARG A 488 -4.97 19.34 -1.02
N GLN A 489 -3.99 19.99 -0.41
CA GLN A 489 -4.04 21.42 -0.11
C GLN A 489 -3.61 22.28 -1.32
N GLY A 490 -3.25 21.65 -2.42
CA GLY A 490 -2.77 22.26 -3.65
C GLY A 490 -1.28 22.05 -3.88
N VAL A 491 -0.91 21.90 -5.15
CA VAL A 491 0.47 21.60 -5.56
C VAL A 491 1.47 22.67 -5.07
N ASP A 492 1.11 23.94 -5.13
CA ASP A 492 1.97 25.02 -4.64
C ASP A 492 2.20 24.97 -3.13
N TYR A 493 1.16 24.63 -2.38
CA TYR A 493 1.27 24.42 -0.93
C TYR A 493 2.17 23.23 -0.62
N ALA A 494 1.90 22.07 -1.22
CA ALA A 494 2.71 20.88 -1.04
C ALA A 494 4.19 21.13 -1.39
N ALA A 495 4.46 21.72 -2.56
CA ALA A 495 5.81 22.03 -2.99
C ALA A 495 6.57 22.89 -1.98
N LYS A 496 5.91 23.91 -1.43
CA LYS A 496 6.49 24.79 -0.41
C LYS A 496 6.78 24.07 0.92
N GLN A 497 5.93 23.11 1.30
CA GLN A 497 6.12 22.35 2.54
C GLN A 497 7.22 21.27 2.42
N ILE A 498 7.37 20.70 1.23
CA ILE A 498 8.30 19.60 0.94
C ILE A 498 9.69 20.11 0.57
N ALA A 499 9.79 21.22 -0.14
CA ALA A 499 11.06 21.74 -0.63
C ALA A 499 12.05 22.02 0.51
N THR A 500 13.33 21.74 0.26
CA THR A 500 14.43 22.06 1.16
C THR A 500 15.62 22.59 0.38
N SER A 501 16.24 23.63 0.91
CA SER A 501 17.43 24.26 0.31
C SER A 501 18.74 23.54 0.63
N GLY A 502 18.71 22.55 1.49
CA GLY A 502 19.86 21.73 1.85
C GLY A 502 19.79 21.30 3.32
N ILE A 503 19.39 20.05 3.55
CA ILE A 503 19.45 19.40 4.86
C ILE A 503 20.79 18.65 4.92
N ALA A 504 21.60 18.94 5.93
CA ALA A 504 22.86 18.24 6.15
C ALA A 504 22.59 16.76 6.51
N VAL A 505 23.25 15.87 5.80
CA VAL A 505 23.19 14.41 6.00
C VAL A 505 24.61 13.83 5.85
N LYS A 506 24.75 12.53 6.05
CA LYS A 506 25.97 11.80 5.70
C LYS A 506 25.67 10.74 4.65
N SER A 507 26.57 10.59 3.68
CA SER A 507 26.52 9.53 2.69
C SER A 507 27.87 8.82 2.67
N GLY A 508 27.89 7.53 3.00
CA GLY A 508 29.13 6.78 3.16
C GLY A 508 30.07 7.40 4.22
N GLY A 509 29.51 7.94 5.30
CA GLY A 509 30.25 8.61 6.36
C GLY A 509 30.73 10.04 6.02
N LEU A 510 30.58 10.50 4.78
CA LEU A 510 31.02 11.82 4.32
C LEU A 510 29.89 12.85 4.38
N ASP A 511 30.25 14.12 4.50
CA ASP A 511 29.30 15.23 4.47
C ASP A 511 28.57 15.28 3.12
N ASP A 512 27.24 15.35 3.18
CA ASP A 512 26.35 15.45 2.03
C ASP A 512 25.13 16.31 2.40
N LYS A 513 24.28 16.62 1.43
CA LYS A 513 23.07 17.39 1.65
C LYS A 513 21.93 16.94 0.75
N VAL A 514 20.73 16.96 1.29
CA VAL A 514 19.49 16.76 0.53
C VAL A 514 18.92 18.11 0.10
N VAL A 515 18.66 18.25 -1.21
CA VAL A 515 18.02 19.42 -1.80
C VAL A 515 16.80 18.95 -2.60
N ILE A 516 15.63 19.49 -2.26
CA ILE A 516 14.37 19.24 -2.97
C ILE A 516 13.80 20.58 -3.41
N THR A 517 13.54 20.77 -4.71
CA THR A 517 13.13 22.05 -5.24
C THR A 517 11.62 22.14 -5.44
N GLU A 518 11.02 23.28 -5.09
CA GLU A 518 9.60 23.55 -5.42
C GLU A 518 9.32 23.40 -6.91
N GLN A 519 10.27 23.83 -7.76
CA GLN A 519 10.13 23.79 -9.20
C GLN A 519 9.92 22.37 -9.72
N ASN A 520 10.67 21.39 -9.21
CA ASN A 520 10.55 20.00 -9.62
C ASN A 520 9.18 19.42 -9.27
N ILE A 521 8.70 19.68 -8.05
CA ILE A 521 7.39 19.20 -7.59
C ILE A 521 6.28 19.85 -8.44
N LYS A 522 6.33 21.17 -8.64
CA LYS A 522 5.33 21.92 -9.39
C LYS A 522 5.28 21.51 -10.86
N ALA A 523 6.44 21.32 -11.49
CA ALA A 523 6.52 20.89 -12.89
C ALA A 523 5.85 19.54 -13.13
N LYS A 524 5.86 18.66 -12.15
CA LYS A 524 5.27 17.31 -12.17
C LYS A 524 3.90 17.25 -11.50
N LYS A 525 3.38 18.37 -11.02
CA LYS A 525 2.10 18.47 -10.30
C LYS A 525 2.02 17.50 -9.10
N GLY A 526 3.17 17.11 -8.53
CA GLY A 526 3.25 16.11 -7.48
C GLY A 526 2.94 14.67 -7.93
N LEU A 527 2.89 14.40 -9.23
CA LEU A 527 2.60 13.07 -9.79
C LEU A 527 3.88 12.30 -10.11
N CYS A 528 3.77 10.98 -10.08
CA CYS A 528 4.84 10.05 -10.43
C CYS A 528 5.00 9.89 -11.94
N GLN A 529 6.16 9.38 -12.33
CA GLN A 529 6.49 9.02 -13.71
C GLN A 529 5.68 7.80 -14.15
N ILE A 530 5.03 7.87 -15.32
CA ILE A 530 4.46 6.70 -15.99
C ILE A 530 5.61 5.86 -16.54
N PRO A 531 5.64 4.54 -16.31
CA PRO A 531 6.74 3.69 -16.80
C PRO A 531 6.89 3.76 -18.31
N GLN A 532 8.10 4.01 -18.79
CA GLN A 532 8.38 4.16 -20.23
C GLN A 532 8.04 2.89 -21.02
N ASN A 533 8.26 1.71 -20.43
CA ASN A 533 7.89 0.45 -21.05
C ASN A 533 6.38 0.36 -21.31
N GLN A 534 5.55 0.85 -20.39
CA GLN A 534 4.10 0.85 -20.57
C GLN A 534 3.66 1.81 -21.69
N ILE A 535 4.33 2.95 -21.82
CA ILE A 535 4.11 3.86 -22.95
C ILE A 535 4.45 3.16 -24.26
N THR A 536 5.60 2.49 -24.32
CA THR A 536 6.06 1.77 -25.52
C THR A 536 5.13 0.60 -25.86
N LEU A 537 4.76 -0.24 -24.88
CA LEU A 537 3.86 -1.39 -25.04
C LEU A 537 2.47 -0.97 -25.52
N SER A 538 2.01 0.21 -25.12
CA SER A 538 0.74 0.76 -25.59
C SER A 538 0.80 1.33 -27.02
N ASN A 539 1.87 1.15 -27.76
CA ASN A 539 2.13 1.82 -29.04
C ASN A 539 2.07 3.36 -28.94
N ASN A 540 2.55 3.92 -27.82
CA ASN A 540 2.53 5.34 -27.48
C ASN A 540 1.09 5.94 -27.38
N ILE A 541 0.09 5.14 -27.07
CA ILE A 541 -1.26 5.63 -26.70
C ILE A 541 -1.21 6.28 -25.33
N LEU A 542 -0.41 5.71 -24.40
CA LEU A 542 -0.13 6.34 -23.12
C LEU A 542 0.87 7.50 -23.31
N VAL A 543 0.65 8.57 -22.57
CA VAL A 543 1.46 9.80 -22.61
C VAL A 543 2.07 10.03 -21.23
N GLN A 544 3.36 10.40 -21.19
CA GLN A 544 4.08 10.70 -19.96
C GLN A 544 3.49 11.93 -19.26
N ASN A 545 3.47 11.90 -17.93
CA ASN A 545 3.09 13.02 -17.10
C ASN A 545 4.00 14.26 -17.35
N ASP A 546 3.41 15.45 -17.19
CA ASP A 546 4.13 16.70 -17.34
C ASP A 546 5.38 16.74 -16.45
N GLY A 547 6.44 17.34 -16.96
CA GLY A 547 7.71 17.49 -16.26
C GLY A 547 8.59 16.23 -16.18
N TRP A 548 8.08 15.06 -16.56
CA TRP A 548 8.84 13.80 -16.64
C TRP A 548 9.32 13.46 -18.07
N LYS A 549 9.05 14.32 -19.03
CA LYS A 549 9.48 14.17 -20.45
C LYS A 549 10.94 14.55 -20.63
#